data_d789ab216062848350f3f33dd39a78cc
#
_entry.id   d789ab216062848350f3f33dd39a78cc
#
_cell.length_a   1.000
_cell.length_b   1.000
_cell.length_c   1.000
_cell.angle_alpha   90.00
_cell.angle_beta   90.00
_cell.angle_gamma   90.00
#
_symmetry.space_group_name_H-M   'P 1'
#
loop_
_entity.id
_entity.type
_entity.pdbx_description
1 polymer ?
#
loop_
_entity_poly.entity_id
_entity_poly.type
_entity_poly.pdbx_seq_one_letter_code
_entity_poly.pdbx_strand_id
1 'polypeptide(L)'
;MKVIRDCFGRSVRLTDERIAHILQHPELAGMEEEISRVLRAPAEVRVSRSDETVQLFYEYYAKTRVGGKWLCVVVKYPPDDAFVVTAYLTDQLKPGETLWPKK
;
A
#
# COMPACT_ATOMS: atom_id res chain seq x y z
N MET A 1 10.95 12.51 5.07
CA MET A 1 9.86 12.15 4.13
C MET A 1 10.43 11.38 2.95
N LYS A 2 9.74 10.33 2.53
CA LYS A 2 10.09 9.59 1.31
C LYS A 2 9.12 9.95 0.20
N VAL A 3 9.62 9.99 -1.03
CA VAL A 3 8.79 10.06 -2.22
C VAL A 3 9.08 8.80 -3.01
N ILE A 4 8.05 8.01 -3.24
CA ILE A 4 8.17 6.69 -3.88
C ILE A 4 7.41 6.73 -5.21
N ARG A 5 8.07 6.32 -6.28
CA ARG A 5 7.39 6.22 -7.57
C ARG A 5 6.62 4.91 -7.60
N ASP A 6 5.30 5.00 -7.79
CA ASP A 6 4.45 3.81 -7.83
C ASP A 6 4.58 3.07 -9.17
N CYS A 7 3.89 1.94 -9.30
CA CYS A 7 3.97 1.11 -10.51
C CYS A 7 3.40 1.81 -11.75
N PHE A 8 2.64 2.89 -11.58
CA PHE A 8 2.10 3.68 -12.69
C PHE A 8 2.96 4.90 -13.02
N GLY A 9 4.09 5.09 -12.31
CA GLY A 9 4.99 6.21 -12.54
C GLY A 9 4.62 7.49 -11.79
N ARG A 10 3.67 7.44 -10.86
CA ARG A 10 3.27 8.61 -10.06
C ARG A 10 4.10 8.71 -8.80
N SER A 11 4.39 9.93 -8.37
CA SER A 11 5.14 10.19 -7.13
C SER A 11 4.20 10.16 -5.93
N VAL A 12 4.46 9.26 -4.97
CA VAL A 12 3.63 9.08 -3.78
C VAL A 12 4.45 9.49 -2.55
N ARG A 13 3.88 10.37 -1.72
CA ARG A 13 4.52 10.83 -0.51
C ARG A 13 4.27 9.85 0.65
N LEU A 14 5.31 9.57 1.40
CA LEU A 14 5.22 8.81 2.64
C LEU A 14 5.97 9.59 3.72
N THR A 15 5.23 10.29 4.58
CA THR A 15 5.83 11.13 5.60
C THR A 15 6.37 10.29 6.75
N ASP A 16 7.37 10.83 7.47
CA ASP A 16 7.94 10.16 8.65
C ASP A 16 6.88 9.95 9.72
N GLU A 17 5.98 10.92 9.88
CA GLU A 17 4.86 10.83 10.80
C GLU A 17 3.93 9.67 10.44
N ARG A 18 3.64 9.51 9.15
CA ARG A 18 2.77 8.42 8.69
C ARG A 18 3.45 7.06 8.86
N ILE A 19 4.74 6.98 8.58
CA ILE A 19 5.52 5.76 8.84
C ILE A 19 5.43 5.38 10.30
N ALA A 20 5.67 6.34 11.20
CA ALA A 20 5.62 6.07 12.63
C ALA A 20 4.25 5.58 13.06
N HIS A 21 3.18 6.18 12.51
CA HIS A 21 1.81 5.76 12.79
C HIS A 21 1.55 4.32 12.34
N ILE A 22 1.97 3.98 11.12
CA ILE A 22 1.78 2.64 10.57
C ILE A 22 2.54 1.60 11.41
N LEU A 23 3.78 1.92 11.79
CA LEU A 23 4.65 1.00 12.53
C LEU A 23 4.25 0.84 14.00
N GLN A 24 3.25 1.58 14.49
CA GLN A 24 2.66 1.32 15.79
C GLN A 24 1.95 -0.02 15.85
N HIS A 25 1.56 -0.60 14.71
CA HIS A 25 1.02 -1.94 14.64
C HIS A 25 2.17 -2.95 14.78
N PRO A 26 2.21 -3.77 15.84
CA PRO A 26 3.36 -4.64 16.10
C PRO A 26 3.64 -5.63 14.97
N GLU A 27 2.61 -6.08 14.24
CA GLU A 27 2.75 -7.03 13.14
C GLU A 27 3.50 -6.45 11.95
N LEU A 28 3.60 -5.10 11.87
CA LEU A 28 4.30 -4.41 10.79
C LEU A 28 5.73 -4.02 11.16
N ALA A 29 6.18 -4.34 12.37
CA ALA A 29 7.53 -4.00 12.81
C ALA A 29 8.56 -4.58 11.82
N GLY A 30 9.47 -3.74 11.35
CA GLY A 30 10.50 -4.13 10.39
C GLY A 30 10.04 -4.19 8.94
N MET A 31 8.80 -3.81 8.63
CA MET A 31 8.26 -3.88 7.27
C MET A 31 8.27 -2.55 6.52
N GLU A 32 9.03 -1.56 7.00
CA GLU A 32 9.05 -0.24 6.35
C GLU A 32 9.48 -0.32 4.88
N GLU A 33 10.53 -1.09 4.58
CA GLU A 33 11.02 -1.23 3.21
C GLU A 33 10.00 -1.94 2.31
N GLU A 34 9.20 -2.84 2.88
CA GLU A 34 8.18 -3.55 2.13
C GLU A 34 7.07 -2.62 1.66
N ILE A 35 6.75 -1.59 2.44
CA ILE A 35 5.74 -0.59 2.01
C ILE A 35 6.18 0.06 0.71
N SER A 36 7.45 0.50 0.64
CA SER A 36 7.99 1.10 -0.58
C SER A 36 8.02 0.11 -1.74
N ARG A 37 8.39 -1.13 -1.46
CA ARG A 37 8.47 -2.18 -2.49
C ARG A 37 7.11 -2.48 -3.09
N VAL A 38 6.07 -2.57 -2.26
CA VAL A 38 4.71 -2.83 -2.73
C VAL A 38 4.22 -1.71 -3.63
N LEU A 39 4.54 -0.46 -3.32
CA LEU A 39 4.16 0.66 -4.18
C LEU A 39 4.84 0.57 -5.54
N ARG A 40 6.12 0.19 -5.58
CA ARG A 40 6.89 0.12 -6.83
C ARG A 40 6.52 -1.08 -7.69
N ALA A 41 6.25 -2.22 -7.06
CA ALA A 41 6.06 -3.49 -7.78
C ALA A 41 5.03 -4.37 -7.05
N PRO A 42 3.76 -3.98 -7.03
CA PRO A 42 2.72 -4.76 -6.38
C PRO A 42 2.34 -5.98 -7.19
N ALA A 43 1.77 -7.00 -6.53
CA ALA A 43 1.13 -8.09 -7.23
C ALA A 43 -0.18 -7.62 -7.86
N GLU A 44 -0.92 -6.76 -7.14
CA GLU A 44 -2.22 -6.27 -7.59
C GLU A 44 -2.51 -4.90 -7.02
N VAL A 45 -3.22 -4.06 -7.79
CA VAL A 45 -3.77 -2.78 -7.33
C VAL A 45 -5.24 -2.76 -7.64
N ARG A 46 -6.06 -2.38 -6.67
CA ARG A 46 -7.51 -2.24 -6.82
C ARG A 46 -7.97 -0.86 -6.41
N VAL A 47 -9.04 -0.37 -7.06
CA VAL A 47 -9.71 0.87 -6.63
C VAL A 47 -10.60 0.55 -5.44
N SER A 48 -10.60 1.42 -4.43
CA SER A 48 -11.52 1.29 -3.31
C SER A 48 -12.96 1.53 -3.78
N ARG A 49 -13.89 0.68 -3.34
CA ARG A 49 -15.31 0.86 -3.69
C ARG A 49 -15.96 2.04 -2.96
N SER A 50 -15.41 2.43 -1.82
CA SER A 50 -15.96 3.53 -1.03
C SER A 50 -15.41 4.89 -1.42
N ASP A 51 -14.28 4.93 -2.14
CA ASP A 51 -13.65 6.20 -2.55
C ASP A 51 -12.79 5.93 -3.79
N GLU A 52 -13.23 6.40 -4.95
CA GLU A 52 -12.55 6.16 -6.22
C GLU A 52 -11.18 6.84 -6.31
N THR A 53 -10.86 7.77 -5.41
CA THR A 53 -9.54 8.40 -5.34
C THR A 53 -8.54 7.57 -4.53
N VAL A 54 -9.00 6.49 -3.91
CA VAL A 54 -8.17 5.62 -3.07
C VAL A 54 -7.86 4.34 -3.82
N GLN A 55 -6.57 3.97 -3.82
CA GLN A 55 -6.10 2.73 -4.43
C GLN A 55 -5.41 1.86 -3.38
N LEU A 56 -5.62 0.56 -3.51
CA LEU A 56 -5.14 -0.46 -2.58
C LEU A 56 -4.07 -1.27 -3.30
N PHE A 57 -2.83 -1.17 -2.82
CA PHE A 57 -1.67 -1.87 -3.40
C PHE A 57 -1.39 -3.12 -2.57
N TYR A 58 -1.34 -4.28 -3.21
CA TYR A 58 -1.23 -5.57 -2.53
C TYR A 58 -0.01 -6.37 -2.97
N GLU A 59 0.65 -7.00 -1.98
CA GLU A 59 1.66 -8.03 -2.21
C GLU A 59 1.55 -9.08 -1.12
N TYR A 60 1.74 -10.35 -1.49
CA TYR A 60 1.67 -11.44 -0.53
C TYR A 60 3.04 -11.71 0.09
N TYR A 61 3.06 -11.87 1.40
CA TYR A 61 4.27 -12.25 2.15
C TYR A 61 3.99 -13.53 2.90
N ALA A 62 4.71 -14.60 2.54
CA ALA A 62 4.51 -15.93 3.14
C ALA A 62 4.89 -15.96 4.61
N LYS A 63 5.82 -15.08 5.03
CA LYS A 63 6.35 -15.08 6.41
C LYS A 63 6.27 -13.67 6.99
N THR A 64 5.23 -13.43 7.77
CA THR A 64 5.11 -12.23 8.59
C THR A 64 5.07 -12.63 10.05
N ARG A 65 5.04 -11.67 10.96
CA ARG A 65 4.94 -11.95 12.40
C ARG A 65 3.64 -12.67 12.77
N VAL A 66 2.64 -12.62 11.89
CA VAL A 66 1.33 -13.25 12.09
C VAL A 66 1.00 -14.29 11.01
N GLY A 67 2.03 -14.84 10.38
CA GLY A 67 1.88 -15.86 9.33
C GLY A 67 1.80 -15.28 7.94
N GLY A 68 1.38 -16.10 6.96
CA GLY A 68 1.23 -15.64 5.59
C GLY A 68 0.09 -14.63 5.47
N LYS A 69 0.39 -13.46 4.91
CA LYS A 69 -0.57 -12.36 4.80
C LYS A 69 -0.30 -11.54 3.55
N TRP A 70 -1.33 -10.85 3.10
CA TRP A 70 -1.20 -9.78 2.12
C TRP A 70 -0.84 -8.49 2.85
N LEU A 71 0.17 -7.78 2.36
CA LEU A 71 0.40 -6.40 2.79
C LEU A 71 -0.41 -5.49 1.88
N CYS A 72 -1.28 -4.69 2.46
CA CYS A 72 -2.07 -3.71 1.74
C CYS A 72 -1.55 -2.31 2.08
N VAL A 73 -1.13 -1.56 1.06
CA VAL A 73 -0.75 -0.15 1.22
C VAL A 73 -1.84 0.70 0.59
N VAL A 74 -2.45 1.56 1.38
CA VAL A 74 -3.57 2.40 0.98
C VAL A 74 -3.05 3.77 0.58
N VAL A 75 -3.33 4.18 -0.67
CA VAL A 75 -2.85 5.45 -1.23
C VAL A 75 -4.02 6.28 -1.69
N LYS A 76 -4.01 7.56 -1.36
CA LYS A 76 -5.01 8.52 -1.85
C LYS A 76 -4.41 9.38 -2.95
N TYR A 77 -5.19 9.56 -4.02
CA TYR A 77 -4.80 10.31 -5.21
C TYR A 77 -5.77 11.46 -5.46
N PRO A 78 -5.76 12.53 -4.64
CA PRO A 78 -6.53 13.73 -4.96
C PRO A 78 -5.89 14.43 -6.16
N PRO A 79 -6.56 15.41 -6.78
CA PRO A 79 -5.93 16.20 -7.83
C PRO A 79 -4.60 16.79 -7.33
N ASP A 80 -3.56 16.66 -8.15
CA ASP A 80 -2.24 17.25 -7.92
C ASP A 80 -1.49 16.75 -6.68
N ASP A 81 -1.87 15.57 -6.14
CA ASP A 81 -1.15 14.99 -4.99
C ASP A 81 -1.29 13.48 -4.98
N ALA A 82 -0.47 12.80 -4.18
CA ALA A 82 -0.59 11.39 -3.90
C ALA A 82 0.15 11.09 -2.59
N PHE A 83 -0.51 10.40 -1.68
CA PHE A 83 0.12 10.10 -0.38
C PHE A 83 -0.41 8.81 0.22
N VAL A 84 0.45 8.16 1.00
CA VAL A 84 0.08 6.95 1.74
C VAL A 84 -0.83 7.34 2.90
N VAL A 85 -1.98 6.68 3.00
CA VAL A 85 -2.92 6.87 4.10
C VAL A 85 -2.57 5.93 5.26
N THR A 86 -2.40 4.64 4.94
CA THR A 86 -2.07 3.62 5.93
C THR A 86 -1.55 2.36 5.24
N ALA A 87 -1.15 1.37 6.03
CA ALA A 87 -0.83 0.04 5.56
C ALA A 87 -1.22 -0.97 6.64
N TYR A 88 -1.58 -2.18 6.23
CA TYR A 88 -1.96 -3.24 7.16
C TYR A 88 -1.80 -4.61 6.51
N LEU A 89 -1.76 -5.64 7.36
CA LEU A 89 -1.75 -7.03 6.90
C LEU A 89 -3.19 -7.57 6.89
N THR A 90 -3.51 -8.37 5.88
CA THR A 90 -4.86 -8.91 5.71
C THR A 90 -4.83 -10.29 5.07
N ASP A 91 -5.86 -11.08 5.33
CA ASP A 91 -6.02 -12.40 4.71
C ASP A 91 -6.65 -12.32 3.33
N GLN A 92 -7.37 -11.23 3.04
CA GLN A 92 -8.17 -11.13 1.81
C GLN A 92 -8.04 -9.76 1.18
N LEU A 93 -8.08 -9.74 -0.16
CA LEU A 93 -8.15 -8.50 -0.92
C LEU A 93 -9.59 -7.99 -0.92
N LYS A 94 -9.74 -6.68 -0.72
CA LYS A 94 -11.05 -6.03 -0.79
C LYS A 94 -11.57 -6.03 -2.22
N PRO A 95 -12.89 -6.17 -2.43
CA PRO A 95 -13.47 -6.07 -3.77
C PRO A 95 -13.21 -4.68 -4.36
N GLY A 96 -13.05 -4.64 -5.67
CA GLY A 96 -12.84 -3.40 -6.40
C GLY A 96 -12.25 -3.68 -7.77
N GLU A 97 -12.31 -2.68 -8.63
CA GLU A 97 -11.74 -2.80 -9.97
C GLU A 97 -10.23 -2.99 -9.90
N THR A 98 -9.71 -3.97 -10.65
CA THR A 98 -8.28 -4.24 -10.72
C THR A 98 -7.63 -3.30 -11.73
N LEU A 99 -6.66 -2.49 -11.27
CA LEU A 99 -5.91 -1.56 -12.10
C LEU A 99 -4.55 -2.13 -12.52
N TRP A 100 -4.02 -3.07 -11.77
CA TRP A 100 -2.71 -3.65 -11.98
C TRP A 100 -2.75 -5.12 -11.61
N PRO A 101 -2.16 -6.05 -12.37
CA PRO A 101 -1.43 -5.75 -13.60
C PRO A 101 -2.37 -5.27 -14.71
N LYS A 102 -1.79 -4.53 -15.65
CA LYS A 102 -2.54 -4.11 -16.83
C LYS A 102 -2.81 -5.31 -17.73
N LYS A 103 -4.00 -5.35 -18.28
CA LYS A 103 -4.37 -6.38 -19.25
C LYS A 103 -3.96 -5.99 -20.66
#